data_ec757b7a64999481ab996c3a7cadce35
#
_entry.id   ec757b7a64999481ab996c3a7cadce35
#
_cell.length_a   1.000
_cell.length_b   1.000
_cell.length_c   1.000
_cell.angle_alpha   90.00
_cell.angle_beta   90.00
_cell.angle_gamma   90.00
#
_symmetry.space_group_name_H-M   'P 1'
#
loop_
_entity.id
_entity.type
_entity.pdbx_description
1 polymer ?
#
loop_
_entity_poly.entity_id
_entity_poly.type
_entity_poly.pdbx_seq_one_letter_code
_entity_poly.pdbx_strand_id
1 'polypeptide(L)'
;MRTSRTEPKEIIKLRILFLKIRLLRSTTKLNDSDSVLISPKSLLRLRPDGSETASSLDGDGRFASSAIEQTMERMPMGVRRLAVQLRSPIPEQLFWDVLTDYENLSSFIPNLSSSELVMRSGNTVQLRQVGSQQLLGLRFSAQVLLELTEYRPEGLLRFHMLKGDFRRFEGTWRISRVPDGCSLVYELTVQGCIGMPIGLIEERLRDDLTSNLRAVEREANRRFQQ
;
A
#
# COMPACT_ATOMS: atom_id res chain seq x y z
N MET A 1 21.81 25.01 30.69
CA MET A 1 21.42 25.31 29.30
C MET A 1 20.34 24.34 28.87
N ARG A 2 19.08 24.79 28.82
CA ARG A 2 17.96 23.97 28.32
C ARG A 2 17.84 24.21 26.81
N THR A 3 18.15 23.23 26.01
CA THR A 3 17.90 23.28 24.57
C THR A 3 16.40 23.04 24.31
N SER A 4 15.67 24.07 23.95
CA SER A 4 14.28 23.99 23.50
C SER A 4 14.27 23.31 22.12
N ARG A 5 13.83 22.06 22.11
CA ARG A 5 13.59 21.29 20.87
C ARG A 5 12.28 21.80 20.25
N THR A 6 12.39 22.67 19.26
CA THR A 6 11.25 23.15 18.50
C THR A 6 10.65 21.99 17.73
N GLU A 7 9.42 21.57 18.06
CA GLU A 7 8.69 20.54 17.31
C GLU A 7 8.39 21.06 15.90
N PRO A 8 8.50 20.21 14.85
CA PRO A 8 8.17 20.61 13.48
C PRO A 8 6.71 21.07 13.38
N LYS A 9 6.47 22.16 12.66
CA LYS A 9 5.15 22.79 12.48
C LYS A 9 4.05 21.83 11.98
N GLU A 10 4.42 20.75 11.31
CA GLU A 10 3.51 19.70 10.82
C GLU A 10 2.97 18.80 11.93
N ILE A 11 3.74 18.52 12.97
CA ILE A 11 3.29 17.76 14.16
C ILE A 11 2.26 18.57 14.95
N ILE A 12 2.41 19.90 14.99
CA ILE A 12 1.45 20.80 15.65
C ILE A 12 0.12 20.81 14.88
N LYS A 13 0.12 20.80 13.56
CA LYS A 13 -1.09 20.72 12.74
C LYS A 13 -1.83 19.38 12.93
N LEU A 14 -1.11 18.28 13.03
CA LEU A 14 -1.69 16.97 13.37
C LEU A 14 -2.36 17.00 14.75
N ARG A 15 -1.74 17.60 15.78
CA ARG A 15 -2.31 17.73 17.14
C ARG A 15 -3.56 18.60 17.18
N ILE A 16 -3.62 19.70 16.42
CA ILE A 16 -4.79 20.58 16.36
C ILE A 16 -5.99 19.88 15.68
N LEU A 17 -5.73 19.08 14.64
CA LEU A 17 -6.76 18.27 14.02
C LEU A 17 -7.32 17.21 14.98
N PHE A 18 -6.46 16.61 15.82
CA PHE A 18 -6.88 15.67 16.87
C PHE A 18 -7.87 16.29 17.85
N LEU A 19 -7.62 17.53 18.25
CA LEU A 19 -8.53 18.25 19.15
C LEU A 19 -9.89 18.52 18.50
N LYS A 20 -9.92 18.87 17.20
CA LYS A 20 -11.15 19.09 16.44
C LYS A 20 -11.96 17.80 16.20
N ILE A 21 -11.30 16.69 15.90
CA ILE A 21 -11.97 15.39 15.69
C ILE A 21 -12.51 14.82 17.00
N ARG A 22 -11.83 15.06 18.13
CA ARG A 22 -12.31 14.66 19.46
C ARG A 22 -13.56 15.44 19.88
N LEU A 23 -13.68 16.71 19.49
CA LEU A 23 -14.87 17.53 19.70
C LEU A 23 -16.07 17.10 18.86
N LEU A 24 -15.85 16.65 17.62
CA LEU A 24 -16.90 16.15 16.73
C LEU A 24 -17.43 14.76 17.15
N ARG A 25 -16.65 13.94 17.87
CA ARG A 25 -17.09 12.64 18.39
C ARG A 25 -18.04 12.71 19.59
N SER A 26 -18.17 13.86 20.22
CA SER A 26 -19.12 14.04 21.35
C SER A 26 -20.59 14.07 20.93
N THR A 27 -20.87 14.10 19.62
CA THR A 27 -22.24 14.28 19.12
C THR A 27 -22.82 13.12 18.31
N THR A 28 -22.05 12.01 18.10
CA THR A 28 -22.58 10.88 17.32
C THR A 28 -22.24 9.55 18.00
N LYS A 29 -23.21 9.00 18.74
CA LYS A 29 -23.22 7.59 19.13
C LYS A 29 -23.56 6.76 17.90
N LEU A 30 -22.66 5.92 17.43
CA LEU A 30 -22.93 4.87 16.44
C LEU A 30 -22.72 3.51 17.07
N ASN A 31 -23.71 2.64 16.85
CA ASN A 31 -23.84 1.27 17.33
C ASN A 31 -22.68 0.39 16.85
N ASP A 32 -22.10 -0.34 17.80
CA ASP A 32 -21.06 -1.34 17.59
C ASP A 32 -21.74 -2.72 17.57
N SER A 33 -21.87 -3.33 16.43
CA SER A 33 -22.10 -4.77 16.28
C SER A 33 -21.92 -5.16 14.81
N ASP A 34 -20.75 -5.71 14.50
CA ASP A 34 -20.54 -6.80 13.55
C ASP A 34 -19.05 -7.14 13.48
N SER A 35 -18.66 -8.05 14.39
CA SER A 35 -17.36 -8.71 14.35
C SER A 35 -17.50 -10.02 13.59
N VAL A 36 -17.08 -10.08 12.34
CA VAL A 36 -16.90 -11.33 11.60
C VAL A 36 -15.46 -11.78 11.76
N LEU A 37 -15.27 -12.83 12.55
CA LEU A 37 -14.01 -13.55 12.72
C LEU A 37 -13.74 -14.40 11.48
N ILE A 38 -12.79 -13.99 10.63
CA ILE A 38 -12.24 -14.83 9.56
C ILE A 38 -10.83 -15.25 9.96
N SER A 39 -10.63 -16.56 10.08
CA SER A 39 -9.38 -17.21 10.50
C SER A 39 -8.29 -17.11 9.42
N PRO A 40 -6.99 -16.98 9.79
CA PRO A 40 -5.88 -16.81 8.84
C PRO A 40 -5.60 -17.99 7.90
N LYS A 41 -6.30 -19.11 8.07
CA LYS A 41 -6.14 -20.33 7.25
C LYS A 41 -6.91 -20.30 5.92
N SER A 42 -7.75 -19.31 5.68
CA SER A 42 -8.59 -19.25 4.47
C SER A 42 -7.90 -18.66 3.23
N LEU A 43 -6.73 -18.04 3.37
CA LEU A 43 -5.97 -17.53 2.24
C LEU A 43 -5.22 -18.62 1.41
N LEU A 44 -5.19 -19.87 1.89
CA LEU A 44 -4.49 -20.99 1.24
C LEU A 44 -5.43 -22.01 0.57
N ARG A 45 -6.74 -21.80 0.56
CA ARG A 45 -7.70 -22.66 -0.16
C ARG A 45 -8.41 -21.87 -1.27
N LEU A 46 -7.69 -21.58 -2.34
CA LEU A 46 -8.32 -21.39 -3.62
C LEU A 46 -8.68 -22.77 -4.18
N ARG A 47 -9.96 -23.06 -4.33
CA ARG A 47 -10.48 -24.28 -4.93
C ARG A 47 -9.98 -24.40 -6.37
N PRO A 48 -9.60 -25.61 -6.81
CA PRO A 48 -9.41 -25.88 -8.22
C PRO A 48 -10.76 -26.21 -8.86
N ASP A 49 -11.63 -25.27 -9.03
CA ASP A 49 -12.81 -25.42 -9.89
C ASP A 49 -12.53 -24.70 -11.18
N GLY A 50 -12.31 -25.51 -12.23
CA GLY A 50 -12.20 -25.03 -13.61
C GLY A 50 -13.47 -24.35 -14.05
N SER A 51 -13.48 -23.04 -13.96
CA SER A 51 -14.29 -22.19 -14.81
C SER A 51 -13.32 -21.34 -15.61
N GLU A 52 -13.12 -21.72 -16.86
CA GLU A 52 -12.49 -20.94 -17.90
C GLU A 52 -13.21 -19.58 -18.00
N THR A 53 -12.64 -18.55 -17.44
CA THR A 53 -12.93 -17.19 -17.87
C THR A 53 -11.88 -16.82 -18.91
N ALA A 54 -12.22 -17.07 -20.17
CA ALA A 54 -11.49 -16.56 -21.31
C ALA A 54 -11.23 -15.07 -21.10
N SER A 55 -9.96 -14.66 -21.20
CA SER A 55 -9.55 -13.27 -21.26
C SER A 55 -10.15 -12.65 -22.51
N SER A 56 -11.31 -11.98 -22.37
CA SER A 56 -11.91 -11.22 -23.44
C SER A 56 -11.14 -9.92 -23.62
N LEU A 57 -10.57 -9.72 -24.80
CA LEU A 57 -10.16 -8.42 -25.28
C LEU A 57 -11.42 -7.59 -25.51
N ASP A 58 -11.49 -6.40 -24.93
CA ASP A 58 -12.47 -5.42 -25.35
C ASP A 58 -12.21 -5.07 -26.82
N GLY A 59 -13.28 -4.73 -27.58
CA GLY A 59 -13.21 -4.48 -29.03
C GLY A 59 -12.22 -3.38 -29.45
N ASP A 60 -11.48 -2.80 -28.52
CA ASP A 60 -10.46 -1.75 -28.70
C ASP A 60 -9.02 -2.28 -28.40
N GLY A 61 -8.83 -3.62 -28.28
CA GLY A 61 -7.53 -4.25 -28.06
C GLY A 61 -6.93 -4.03 -26.68
N ARG A 62 -7.72 -3.55 -25.71
CA ARG A 62 -7.31 -3.37 -24.31
C ARG A 62 -7.72 -4.60 -23.50
N PHE A 63 -6.81 -5.08 -22.67
CA PHE A 63 -7.16 -6.14 -21.70
C PHE A 63 -8.24 -5.60 -20.75
N ALA A 64 -9.31 -6.39 -20.56
CA ALA A 64 -10.32 -6.08 -19.55
C ALA A 64 -9.65 -5.89 -18.19
N SER A 65 -10.08 -4.87 -17.44
CA SER A 65 -9.48 -4.57 -16.13
C SER A 65 -9.63 -5.76 -15.20
N SER A 66 -8.51 -6.34 -14.78
CA SER A 66 -8.47 -7.51 -13.90
C SER A 66 -9.23 -7.26 -12.60
N ALA A 67 -9.94 -8.26 -12.08
CA ALA A 67 -10.57 -8.17 -10.78
C ALA A 67 -9.50 -8.01 -9.68
N ILE A 68 -9.75 -7.12 -8.72
CA ILE A 68 -8.91 -6.95 -7.54
C ILE A 68 -9.60 -7.60 -6.35
N GLU A 69 -8.89 -8.50 -5.69
CA GLU A 69 -9.28 -9.06 -4.40
C GLU A 69 -8.57 -8.29 -3.29
N GLN A 70 -9.31 -7.92 -2.25
CA GLN A 70 -8.78 -7.15 -1.14
C GLN A 70 -9.25 -7.71 0.20
N THR A 71 -8.33 -7.80 1.15
CA THR A 71 -8.62 -8.16 2.55
C THR A 71 -8.05 -7.11 3.49
N MET A 72 -8.69 -6.93 4.64
CA MET A 72 -8.17 -6.14 5.76
C MET A 72 -8.49 -6.81 7.08
N GLU A 73 -7.48 -6.93 7.92
CA GLU A 73 -7.55 -7.46 9.27
C GLU A 73 -7.24 -6.37 10.29
N ARG A 74 -8.10 -6.23 11.30
CA ARG A 74 -7.88 -5.36 12.45
C ARG A 74 -7.22 -6.15 13.56
N MET A 75 -5.99 -5.78 13.91
CA MET A 75 -5.22 -6.43 14.96
C MET A 75 -5.18 -5.57 16.23
N PRO A 76 -4.81 -6.14 17.39
CA PRO A 76 -4.64 -5.39 18.63
C PRO A 76 -3.71 -4.18 18.49
N MET A 77 -3.82 -3.24 19.41
CA MET A 77 -2.99 -2.00 19.47
C MET A 77 -3.07 -1.12 18.22
N GLY A 78 -4.17 -1.18 17.46
CA GLY A 78 -4.36 -0.35 16.28
C GLY A 78 -3.56 -0.77 15.05
N VAL A 79 -3.01 -1.97 15.04
CA VAL A 79 -2.35 -2.54 13.85
C VAL A 79 -3.39 -2.92 12.80
N ARG A 80 -3.08 -2.65 11.54
CA ARG A 80 -3.87 -3.06 10.37
C ARG A 80 -2.99 -3.88 9.45
N ARG A 81 -3.50 -5.03 9.04
CA ARG A 81 -2.92 -5.84 7.96
C ARG A 81 -3.86 -5.79 6.77
N LEU A 82 -3.33 -5.39 5.64
CA LEU A 82 -4.05 -5.29 4.38
C LEU A 82 -3.35 -6.15 3.35
N ALA A 83 -4.13 -6.78 2.46
CA ALA A 83 -3.60 -7.45 1.28
C ALA A 83 -4.49 -7.15 0.09
N VAL A 84 -3.87 -6.91 -1.06
CA VAL A 84 -4.54 -6.76 -2.35
C VAL A 84 -3.85 -7.63 -3.37
N GLN A 85 -4.64 -8.24 -4.23
CA GLN A 85 -4.18 -9.13 -5.29
C GLN A 85 -4.85 -8.77 -6.61
N LEU A 86 -4.08 -8.81 -7.68
CA LEU A 86 -4.61 -8.83 -9.04
C LEU A 86 -3.93 -9.92 -9.88
N ARG A 87 -4.62 -10.37 -10.93
CA ARG A 87 -4.03 -11.19 -11.99
C ARG A 87 -3.94 -10.36 -13.25
N SER A 88 -2.86 -10.51 -14.00
CA SER A 88 -2.61 -9.74 -15.21
C SER A 88 -1.94 -10.61 -16.27
N PRO A 89 -2.29 -10.46 -17.56
CA PRO A 89 -1.61 -11.17 -18.65
C PRO A 89 -0.20 -10.62 -18.93
N ILE A 90 0.19 -9.51 -18.29
CA ILE A 90 1.50 -8.88 -18.47
C ILE A 90 2.58 -9.78 -17.87
N PRO A 91 3.75 -9.95 -18.53
CA PRO A 91 4.84 -10.75 -18.02
C PRO A 91 5.37 -10.27 -16.66
N GLU A 92 5.72 -11.20 -15.78
CA GLU A 92 6.25 -10.95 -14.43
C GLU A 92 7.45 -10.00 -14.42
N GLN A 93 8.31 -10.08 -15.45
CA GLN A 93 9.51 -9.26 -15.58
C GLN A 93 9.17 -7.76 -15.60
N LEU A 94 8.13 -7.37 -16.34
CA LEU A 94 7.72 -5.96 -16.42
C LEU A 94 7.22 -5.43 -15.08
N PHE A 95 6.50 -6.25 -14.31
CA PHE A 95 6.10 -5.87 -12.95
C PHE A 95 7.30 -5.69 -12.03
N TRP A 96 8.31 -6.58 -12.15
CA TRP A 96 9.54 -6.43 -11.39
C TRP A 96 10.25 -5.13 -11.75
N ASP A 97 10.41 -4.84 -13.03
CA ASP A 97 11.10 -3.65 -13.52
C ASP A 97 10.37 -2.36 -13.12
N VAL A 98 9.04 -2.37 -13.10
CA VAL A 98 8.23 -1.25 -12.60
C VAL A 98 8.39 -1.04 -11.10
N LEU A 99 8.34 -2.12 -10.30
CA LEU A 99 8.43 -2.04 -8.84
C LEU A 99 9.82 -1.65 -8.33
N THR A 100 10.88 -1.96 -9.12
CA THR A 100 12.27 -1.64 -8.76
C THR A 100 12.80 -0.37 -9.42
N ASP A 101 11.98 0.33 -10.18
CA ASP A 101 12.27 1.65 -10.74
C ASP A 101 11.99 2.75 -9.70
N TYR A 102 12.74 2.70 -8.60
CA TYR A 102 12.45 3.39 -7.35
C TYR A 102 12.32 4.90 -7.45
N GLU A 103 13.15 5.55 -8.26
CA GLU A 103 13.16 7.00 -8.40
C GLU A 103 11.98 7.50 -9.26
N ASN A 104 11.44 6.64 -10.11
CA ASN A 104 10.28 6.95 -10.95
C ASN A 104 8.93 6.59 -10.31
N LEU A 105 8.90 5.90 -9.17
CA LEU A 105 7.66 5.49 -8.51
C LEU A 105 6.69 6.66 -8.29
N SER A 106 7.20 7.83 -7.91
CA SER A 106 6.37 9.03 -7.67
C SER A 106 5.71 9.59 -8.92
N SER A 107 6.15 9.19 -10.12
CA SER A 107 5.56 9.65 -11.38
C SER A 107 4.23 8.94 -11.71
N PHE A 108 3.98 7.76 -11.16
CA PHE A 108 2.78 6.96 -11.47
C PHE A 108 2.02 6.43 -10.25
N ILE A 109 2.66 6.28 -9.08
CA ILE A 109 1.98 5.87 -7.85
C ILE A 109 1.17 7.03 -7.27
N PRO A 110 -0.17 6.90 -7.12
CA PRO A 110 -1.00 7.94 -6.53
C PRO A 110 -0.56 8.26 -5.10
N ASN A 111 -0.69 9.51 -4.72
CA ASN A 111 -0.38 9.99 -3.36
C ASN A 111 1.09 9.82 -2.91
N LEU A 112 1.99 9.38 -3.77
CA LEU A 112 3.43 9.36 -3.55
C LEU A 112 4.05 10.63 -4.15
N SER A 113 4.39 11.60 -3.30
CA SER A 113 4.91 12.91 -3.74
C SER A 113 6.38 12.87 -4.12
N SER A 114 7.15 11.98 -3.49
CA SER A 114 8.56 11.75 -3.84
C SER A 114 9.01 10.34 -3.47
N SER A 115 9.96 9.83 -4.23
CA SER A 115 10.66 8.57 -3.98
C SER A 115 12.12 8.78 -4.35
N GLU A 116 13.02 8.66 -3.39
CA GLU A 116 14.45 8.94 -3.53
C GLU A 116 15.25 7.70 -3.11
N LEU A 117 16.13 7.25 -3.99
CA LEU A 117 17.10 6.19 -3.68
C LEU A 117 18.20 6.78 -2.79
N VAL A 118 18.25 6.37 -1.52
CA VAL A 118 19.24 6.84 -0.54
C VAL A 118 20.50 5.98 -0.58
N MET A 119 20.32 4.66 -0.69
CA MET A 119 21.42 3.70 -0.69
C MET A 119 21.03 2.42 -1.43
N ARG A 120 22.01 1.80 -2.10
CA ARG A 120 21.89 0.45 -2.66
C ARG A 120 23.14 -0.35 -2.29
N SER A 121 22.97 -1.54 -1.72
CA SER A 121 24.04 -2.47 -1.39
C SER A 121 23.59 -3.91 -1.67
N GLY A 122 24.09 -4.49 -2.75
CA GLY A 122 23.63 -5.81 -3.22
C GLY A 122 22.11 -5.80 -3.49
N ASN A 123 21.39 -6.68 -2.81
CA ASN A 123 19.93 -6.79 -2.89
C ASN A 123 19.16 -5.93 -1.88
N THR A 124 19.88 -5.11 -1.10
CA THR A 124 19.28 -4.21 -0.10
C THR A 124 19.29 -2.78 -0.63
N VAL A 125 18.14 -2.12 -0.49
CA VAL A 125 17.90 -0.76 -0.99
C VAL A 125 17.27 0.07 0.11
N GLN A 126 17.73 1.32 0.29
CA GLN A 126 17.06 2.27 1.17
C GLN A 126 16.41 3.39 0.36
N LEU A 127 15.12 3.60 0.59
CA LEU A 127 14.31 4.61 -0.07
C LEU A 127 13.76 5.60 0.94
N ARG A 128 13.87 6.89 0.61
CA ARG A 128 13.12 7.94 1.27
C ARG A 128 11.87 8.23 0.45
N GLN A 129 10.71 8.08 1.08
CA GLN A 129 9.43 8.32 0.43
C GLN A 129 8.58 9.31 1.21
N VAL A 130 7.85 10.15 0.49
CA VAL A 130 6.88 11.08 1.05
C VAL A 130 5.53 10.80 0.40
N GLY A 131 4.58 10.35 1.22
CA GLY A 131 3.19 10.26 0.84
C GLY A 131 2.42 11.52 1.20
N SER A 132 1.43 11.91 0.39
CA SER A 132 0.55 13.03 0.72
C SER A 132 -0.88 12.73 0.31
N GLN A 133 -1.81 13.06 1.20
CA GLN A 133 -3.24 12.87 0.98
C GLN A 133 -4.05 14.09 1.39
N GLN A 134 -5.21 14.25 0.76
CA GLN A 134 -6.21 15.23 1.16
C GLN A 134 -7.33 14.53 1.96
N LEU A 135 -7.54 14.98 3.19
CA LEU A 135 -8.60 14.49 4.06
C LEU A 135 -9.35 15.67 4.66
N LEU A 136 -10.66 15.74 4.46
CA LEU A 136 -11.52 16.83 4.99
C LEU A 136 -11.01 18.24 4.60
N GLY A 137 -10.51 18.41 3.37
CA GLY A 137 -9.97 19.69 2.89
C GLY A 137 -8.56 20.04 3.40
N LEU A 138 -7.95 19.19 4.22
CA LEU A 138 -6.60 19.37 4.75
C LEU A 138 -5.63 18.40 4.04
N ARG A 139 -4.44 18.89 3.70
CA ARG A 139 -3.37 18.06 3.15
C ARG A 139 -2.55 17.46 4.28
N PHE A 140 -2.43 16.14 4.27
CA PHE A 140 -1.57 15.37 5.15
C PHE A 140 -0.38 14.86 4.37
N SER A 141 0.78 14.87 5.01
CA SER A 141 2.00 14.31 4.46
C SER A 141 2.63 13.40 5.50
N ALA A 142 3.11 12.25 5.06
CA ALA A 142 3.86 11.30 5.88
C ALA A 142 5.15 10.95 5.18
N GLN A 143 6.25 10.93 5.94
CA GLN A 143 7.57 10.57 5.44
C GLN A 143 8.01 9.24 6.04
N VAL A 144 8.64 8.41 5.22
CA VAL A 144 9.25 7.14 5.64
C VAL A 144 10.62 6.96 4.99
N LEU A 145 11.56 6.43 5.76
CA LEU A 145 12.77 5.81 5.26
C LEU A 145 12.57 4.31 5.34
N LEU A 146 12.49 3.66 4.19
CA LEU A 146 12.29 2.22 4.06
C LEU A 146 13.61 1.53 3.75
N GLU A 147 13.77 0.32 4.29
CA GLU A 147 14.72 -0.65 3.78
C GLU A 147 13.96 -1.73 3.03
N LEU A 148 14.38 -1.98 1.79
CA LEU A 148 13.82 -2.99 0.91
C LEU A 148 14.87 -4.07 0.69
N THR A 149 14.42 -5.34 0.62
CA THR A 149 15.24 -6.47 0.21
C THR A 149 14.63 -7.12 -1.03
N GLU A 150 15.43 -7.19 -2.09
CA GLU A 150 15.06 -7.75 -3.37
C GLU A 150 15.40 -9.25 -3.42
N TYR A 151 14.40 -10.10 -3.56
CA TYR A 151 14.52 -11.55 -3.81
C TYR A 151 13.99 -11.84 -5.22
N ARG A 152 14.76 -11.45 -6.24
CA ARG A 152 14.33 -11.50 -7.64
C ARG A 152 13.96 -12.92 -8.11
N PRO A 153 14.73 -13.97 -7.79
CA PRO A 153 14.37 -15.34 -8.20
C PRO A 153 13.01 -15.80 -7.66
N GLU A 154 12.64 -15.33 -6.47
CA GLU A 154 11.37 -15.63 -5.80
C GLU A 154 10.24 -14.65 -6.18
N GLY A 155 10.52 -13.64 -7.00
CA GLY A 155 9.57 -12.57 -7.31
C GLY A 155 9.10 -11.81 -6.07
N LEU A 156 9.95 -11.69 -5.04
CA LEU A 156 9.59 -11.14 -3.74
C LEU A 156 10.41 -9.89 -3.42
N LEU A 157 9.71 -8.80 -3.12
CA LEU A 157 10.27 -7.57 -2.59
C LEU A 157 9.70 -7.35 -1.19
N ARG A 158 10.56 -7.40 -0.16
CA ARG A 158 10.17 -7.09 1.23
C ARG A 158 10.60 -5.68 1.57
N PHE A 159 9.80 -5.02 2.39
CA PHE A 159 10.18 -3.71 2.92
C PHE A 159 9.77 -3.57 4.38
N HIS A 160 10.54 -2.78 5.10
CA HIS A 160 10.21 -2.30 6.44
C HIS A 160 10.73 -0.89 6.66
N MET A 161 10.06 -0.17 7.53
CA MET A 161 10.44 1.21 7.86
C MET A 161 11.59 1.23 8.87
N LEU A 162 12.66 1.92 8.51
CA LEU A 162 13.77 2.23 9.43
C LEU A 162 13.43 3.46 10.29
N LYS A 163 12.78 4.46 9.69
CA LYS A 163 12.41 5.72 10.34
C LYS A 163 11.22 6.35 9.60
N GLY A 164 10.30 6.99 10.34
CA GLY A 164 9.18 7.69 9.72
C GLY A 164 8.07 8.05 10.68
N ASP A 165 6.94 8.46 10.12
CA ASP A 165 5.79 9.00 10.82
C ASP A 165 4.79 7.92 11.31
N PHE A 166 5.11 6.64 11.10
CA PHE A 166 4.36 5.52 11.62
C PHE A 166 5.09 4.85 12.80
N ARG A 167 4.36 4.08 13.59
CA ARG A 167 4.95 3.20 14.59
C ARG A 167 5.45 1.89 13.99
N ARG A 168 4.71 1.39 12.96
CA ARG A 168 5.05 0.22 12.17
C ARG A 168 4.60 0.45 10.74
N PHE A 169 5.45 0.16 9.79
CA PHE A 169 5.13 0.19 8.37
C PHE A 169 6.06 -0.81 7.66
N GLU A 170 5.50 -1.93 7.25
CA GLU A 170 6.24 -3.03 6.63
C GLU A 170 5.32 -3.85 5.74
N GLY A 171 5.90 -4.54 4.78
CA GLY A 171 5.09 -5.38 3.89
C GLY A 171 5.91 -6.09 2.84
N THR A 172 5.18 -6.63 1.85
CA THR A 172 5.76 -7.36 0.73
C THR A 172 5.03 -7.06 -0.56
N TRP A 173 5.78 -7.08 -1.66
CA TRP A 173 5.28 -7.29 -3.00
C TRP A 173 5.69 -8.68 -3.45
N ARG A 174 4.74 -9.44 -3.96
CA ARG A 174 5.00 -10.77 -4.51
C ARG A 174 4.46 -10.85 -5.93
N ILE A 175 5.33 -11.22 -6.85
CA ILE A 175 5.01 -11.50 -8.24
C ILE A 175 5.16 -12.99 -8.43
N SER A 176 4.14 -13.66 -8.94
CA SER A 176 4.16 -15.10 -9.17
C SER A 176 3.62 -15.40 -10.56
N ARG A 177 4.31 -16.24 -11.30
CA ARG A 177 3.84 -16.71 -12.61
C ARG A 177 2.57 -17.56 -12.44
N VAL A 178 1.60 -17.33 -13.31
CA VAL A 178 0.38 -18.14 -13.45
C VAL A 178 0.21 -18.53 -14.91
N PRO A 179 -0.63 -19.52 -15.28
CA PRO A 179 -0.76 -19.99 -16.66
C PRO A 179 -1.00 -18.87 -17.67
N ASP A 180 -1.82 -17.88 -17.33
CA ASP A 180 -2.25 -16.81 -18.25
C ASP A 180 -1.59 -15.45 -17.91
N GLY A 181 -0.35 -15.46 -17.40
CA GLY A 181 0.37 -14.23 -17.07
C GLY A 181 1.03 -14.27 -15.70
N CYS A 182 0.69 -13.32 -14.84
CA CYS A 182 1.18 -13.28 -13.45
C CYS A 182 0.12 -12.86 -12.44
N SER A 183 0.37 -13.20 -11.18
CA SER A 183 -0.35 -12.72 -10.00
C SER A 183 0.54 -11.75 -9.24
N LEU A 184 0.02 -10.56 -8.97
CA LEU A 184 0.70 -9.53 -8.18
C LEU A 184 -0.05 -9.39 -6.85
N VAL A 185 0.65 -9.58 -5.74
CA VAL A 185 0.12 -9.44 -4.38
C VAL A 185 0.90 -8.36 -3.65
N TYR A 186 0.17 -7.41 -3.05
CA TYR A 186 0.73 -6.39 -2.17
C TYR A 186 0.16 -6.56 -0.77
N GLU A 187 1.03 -6.81 0.22
CA GLU A 187 0.69 -6.91 1.63
C GLU A 187 1.30 -5.76 2.40
N LEU A 188 0.52 -5.14 3.29
CA LEU A 188 0.95 -4.05 4.16
C LEU A 188 0.50 -4.30 5.59
N THR A 189 1.44 -4.19 6.54
CA THR A 189 1.17 -4.09 7.96
C THR A 189 1.52 -2.69 8.43
N VAL A 190 0.53 -1.97 8.96
CA VAL A 190 0.70 -0.58 9.40
C VAL A 190 0.16 -0.37 10.79
N GLN A 191 0.86 0.46 11.58
CA GLN A 191 0.43 0.96 12.88
C GLN A 191 0.70 2.46 12.93
N GLY A 192 -0.34 3.25 13.20
CA GLY A 192 -0.19 4.69 13.38
C GLY A 192 0.54 5.03 14.70
N CYS A 193 1.18 6.19 14.74
CA CYS A 193 1.71 6.75 15.97
C CYS A 193 0.60 7.09 16.97
N ILE A 194 0.97 7.26 18.25
CA ILE A 194 0.04 7.72 19.29
C ILE A 194 -0.57 9.03 18.83
N GLY A 195 -1.89 9.00 18.76
CA GLY A 195 -2.64 10.15 18.30
C GLY A 195 -3.05 10.11 16.81
N MET A 196 -2.51 9.22 15.97
CA MET A 196 -2.96 9.06 14.58
C MET A 196 -4.30 8.29 14.54
N PRO A 197 -5.38 8.87 13.94
CA PRO A 197 -6.71 8.23 13.92
C PRO A 197 -6.75 7.11 12.86
N ILE A 198 -6.06 6.00 13.10
CA ILE A 198 -5.96 4.91 12.14
C ILE A 198 -7.35 4.43 11.65
N GLY A 199 -8.36 4.45 12.53
CA GLY A 199 -9.73 4.09 12.16
C GLY A 199 -10.39 5.03 11.14
N LEU A 200 -9.93 6.30 11.05
CA LEU A 200 -10.43 7.24 10.04
C LEU A 200 -9.69 7.11 8.70
N ILE A 201 -8.50 6.53 8.72
CA ILE A 201 -7.71 6.34 7.50
C ILE A 201 -7.79 4.92 6.96
N GLU A 202 -8.52 4.01 7.62
CA GLU A 202 -8.65 2.61 7.17
C GLU A 202 -9.20 2.50 5.75
N GLU A 203 -10.26 3.21 5.45
CA GLU A 203 -10.88 3.22 4.12
C GLU A 203 -9.89 3.77 3.08
N ARG A 204 -9.18 4.85 3.42
CA ARG A 204 -8.14 5.42 2.56
C ARG A 204 -6.97 4.46 2.33
N LEU A 205 -6.55 3.73 3.36
CA LEU A 205 -5.51 2.71 3.20
C LEU A 205 -5.95 1.61 2.22
N ARG A 206 -7.22 1.20 2.25
CA ARG A 206 -7.77 0.25 1.28
C ARG A 206 -7.74 0.81 -0.15
N ASP A 207 -8.26 2.02 -0.32
CA ASP A 207 -8.30 2.71 -1.61
C ASP A 207 -6.89 2.90 -2.16
N ASP A 208 -5.93 3.28 -1.31
CA ASP A 208 -4.54 3.50 -1.70
C ASP A 208 -3.87 2.21 -2.15
N LEU A 209 -4.04 1.09 -1.44
CA LEU A 209 -3.45 -0.18 -1.85
C LEU A 209 -3.98 -0.62 -3.22
N THR A 210 -5.30 -0.53 -3.40
CA THR A 210 -5.94 -0.83 -4.69
C THR A 210 -5.45 0.10 -5.79
N SER A 211 -5.39 1.40 -5.51
CA SER A 211 -4.93 2.41 -6.46
C SER A 211 -3.46 2.22 -6.84
N ASN A 212 -2.61 1.86 -5.88
CA ASN A 212 -1.19 1.56 -6.11
C ASN A 212 -1.03 0.34 -7.01
N LEU A 213 -1.76 -0.75 -6.72
CA LEU A 213 -1.73 -1.97 -7.53
C LEU A 213 -2.14 -1.70 -8.99
N ARG A 214 -3.22 -0.91 -9.18
CA ARG A 214 -3.66 -0.47 -10.51
C ARG A 214 -2.66 0.44 -11.20
N ALA A 215 -1.97 1.30 -10.46
CA ALA A 215 -0.96 2.18 -11.02
C ALA A 215 0.25 1.38 -11.54
N VAL A 216 0.69 0.38 -10.77
CA VAL A 216 1.75 -0.54 -11.18
C VAL A 216 1.33 -1.34 -12.42
N GLU A 217 0.09 -1.85 -12.49
CA GLU A 217 -0.45 -2.55 -13.65
C GLU A 217 -0.48 -1.66 -14.89
N ARG A 218 -1.01 -0.42 -14.77
CA ARG A 218 -1.04 0.53 -15.90
C ARG A 218 0.35 0.86 -16.41
N GLU A 219 1.31 1.09 -15.51
CA GLU A 219 2.69 1.39 -15.91
C GLU A 219 3.37 0.19 -16.57
N ALA A 220 3.15 -1.03 -16.05
CA ALA A 220 3.65 -2.24 -16.67
C ALA A 220 3.06 -2.44 -18.08
N ASN A 221 1.75 -2.21 -18.25
CA ASN A 221 1.10 -2.28 -19.55
C ASN A 221 1.62 -1.22 -20.52
N ARG A 222 1.85 0.02 -20.07
CA ARG A 222 2.45 1.08 -20.87
C ARG A 222 3.84 0.70 -21.40
N ARG A 223 4.68 0.07 -20.54
CA ARG A 223 6.02 -0.41 -20.93
C ARG A 223 5.96 -1.63 -21.86
N PHE A 224 4.93 -2.45 -21.75
CA PHE A 224 4.71 -3.61 -22.60
C PHE A 224 4.36 -3.24 -24.04
N GLN A 225 3.71 -2.09 -24.24
CA GLN A 225 3.29 -1.60 -25.56
C GLN A 225 4.36 -0.79 -26.30
N GLN A 226 5.50 -0.53 -25.67
CA GLN A 226 6.66 0.18 -26.25
C GLN A 226 7.65 -0.79 -26.93
#